data_a1a014cbc9656c6cf5831b69ef52724c
#
_entry.id   a1a014cbc9656c6cf5831b69ef52724c
#
_cell.length_a   1.000
_cell.length_b   1.000
_cell.length_c   1.000
_cell.angle_alpha   90.00
_cell.angle_beta   90.00
_cell.angle_gamma   90.00
#
_symmetry.space_group_name_H-M   'P 1'
#
loop_
_entity.id
_entity.type
_entity.pdbx_description
1 polymer ?
#
loop_
_entity_poly.entity_id
_entity_poly.type
_entity_poly.pdbx_seq_one_letter_code
_entity_poly.pdbx_strand_id
1 'polypeptide(L)'
;MKKTLLKKLLSLTIVITLLAMPLTGCVSTSSSTTATATHECFNTVVTLTINSCSGDESADDIINECFGLCYNYEKLFSRTKDSSDVSAINNSNGQPVEVKPVVAELIEDSIYYSELSNGAFDITIAPLSILWNITGDNPSVPSSDDITNALSHVNYENISVNDSTVTLADPEAKIDLGGIAKGFVADKIKSYMVQTGVTSAIINL
;
A
#
# COMPACT_ATOMS: atom_id res chain seq x y z
N MET A 1 -45.04 8.01 67.31
CA MET A 1 -43.74 7.42 66.97
C MET A 1 -43.70 6.61 65.66
N LYS A 2 -44.64 5.67 65.38
CA LYS A 2 -44.57 4.84 64.16
C LYS A 2 -44.66 5.63 62.81
N LYS A 3 -45.47 6.72 62.71
CA LYS A 3 -45.61 7.51 61.46
C LYS A 3 -44.35 8.32 61.09
N THR A 4 -43.61 8.76 62.07
CA THR A 4 -42.35 9.52 61.86
C THR A 4 -41.21 8.62 61.43
N LEU A 5 -41.17 7.41 61.95
CA LEU A 5 -40.17 6.40 61.59
C LEU A 5 -40.40 5.94 60.13
N LEU A 6 -41.66 5.71 59.70
CA LEU A 6 -42.05 5.31 58.37
C LEU A 6 -41.69 6.38 57.32
N LYS A 7 -41.87 7.67 57.65
CA LYS A 7 -41.48 8.80 56.75
C LYS A 7 -39.96 8.91 56.60
N LYS A 8 -39.19 8.66 57.67
CA LYS A 8 -37.73 8.65 57.62
C LYS A 8 -37.20 7.45 56.80
N LEU A 9 -37.82 6.25 56.95
CA LEU A 9 -37.47 5.10 56.14
C LEU A 9 -37.77 5.35 54.64
N LEU A 10 -38.97 5.89 54.34
CA LEU A 10 -39.39 6.19 52.97
C LEU A 10 -38.46 7.26 52.31
N SER A 11 -38.03 8.28 53.06
CA SER A 11 -37.08 9.30 52.62
C SER A 11 -35.69 8.72 52.36
N LEU A 12 -35.24 7.76 53.18
CA LEU A 12 -33.95 7.13 53.03
C LEU A 12 -33.89 6.19 51.83
N THR A 13 -34.98 5.46 51.54
CA THR A 13 -35.09 4.60 50.35
C THR A 13 -35.10 5.40 49.04
N ILE A 14 -35.76 6.59 49.02
CA ILE A 14 -35.76 7.48 47.85
C ILE A 14 -34.36 8.06 47.57
N VAL A 15 -33.60 8.40 48.60
CA VAL A 15 -32.24 8.90 48.42
C VAL A 15 -31.28 7.82 47.95
N ILE A 16 -31.44 6.56 48.39
CA ILE A 16 -30.62 5.43 48.01
C ILE A 16 -30.94 5.03 46.54
N THR A 17 -32.18 5.09 46.09
CA THR A 17 -32.58 4.81 44.69
C THR A 17 -32.07 5.90 43.71
N LEU A 18 -31.98 7.16 44.12
CA LEU A 18 -31.39 8.22 43.28
C LEU A 18 -29.84 8.12 43.16
N LEU A 19 -29.16 7.54 44.16
CA LEU A 19 -27.71 7.35 44.11
C LEU A 19 -27.30 6.07 43.32
N ALA A 20 -28.25 5.18 43.01
CA ALA A 20 -28.03 3.92 42.28
C ALA A 20 -28.38 4.03 40.79
N MET A 21 -28.55 5.22 40.21
CA MET A 21 -28.57 5.37 38.76
C MET A 21 -27.18 5.04 38.25
N PRO A 22 -27.01 3.94 37.47
CA PRO A 22 -25.73 3.71 36.81
C PRO A 22 -25.49 4.92 35.91
N LEU A 23 -24.38 5.63 36.12
CA LEU A 23 -23.79 6.52 35.15
C LEU A 23 -23.35 5.65 33.96
N THR A 24 -24.32 5.16 33.17
CA THR A 24 -24.05 4.73 31.82
C THR A 24 -23.75 6.01 31.03
N GLY A 25 -22.55 6.57 31.26
CA GLY A 25 -21.95 7.47 30.30
C GLY A 25 -21.81 6.66 29.02
N CYS A 26 -22.65 6.91 28.03
CA CYS A 26 -22.30 6.59 26.66
C CYS A 26 -20.96 7.27 26.42
N VAL A 27 -19.85 6.51 26.47
CA VAL A 27 -18.64 6.89 25.77
C VAL A 27 -19.04 6.81 24.29
N SER A 28 -19.58 7.89 23.76
CA SER A 28 -19.59 8.11 22.33
C SER A 28 -18.11 8.23 21.97
N THR A 29 -17.49 7.14 21.56
CA THR A 29 -16.31 7.21 20.71
C THR A 29 -16.78 7.91 19.44
N SER A 30 -16.65 9.23 19.39
CA SER A 30 -16.78 9.97 18.15
C SER A 30 -15.62 9.46 17.30
N SER A 31 -15.94 8.61 16.31
CA SER A 31 -14.96 8.24 15.29
C SER A 31 -14.49 9.56 14.64
N SER A 32 -13.16 9.74 14.55
CA SER A 32 -12.62 10.92 13.88
C SER A 32 -13.02 10.86 12.41
N THR A 33 -13.50 11.97 11.87
CA THR A 33 -13.85 12.09 10.44
C THR A 33 -12.70 12.64 9.62
N THR A 34 -11.60 13.03 10.25
CA THR A 34 -10.41 13.60 9.64
C THR A 34 -9.16 12.99 10.26
N ALA A 35 -8.17 12.68 9.44
CA ALA A 35 -6.88 12.19 9.92
C ALA A 35 -5.77 12.50 8.89
N THR A 36 -4.53 12.59 9.35
CA THR A 36 -3.33 12.70 8.49
C THR A 36 -2.20 11.89 9.12
N ALA A 37 -1.54 11.06 8.32
CA ALA A 37 -0.33 10.38 8.73
C ALA A 37 0.71 10.36 7.62
N THR A 38 1.99 10.25 8.01
CA THR A 38 3.15 10.24 7.11
C THR A 38 4.08 9.11 7.53
N HIS A 39 4.42 8.24 6.56
CA HIS A 39 5.33 7.12 6.76
C HIS A 39 6.31 6.99 5.59
N GLU A 40 7.42 6.31 5.82
CA GLU A 40 8.36 5.93 4.77
C GLU A 40 7.92 4.60 4.14
N CYS A 41 7.69 4.62 2.82
CA CYS A 41 7.38 3.47 1.98
C CYS A 41 7.92 3.69 0.57
N PHE A 42 8.21 2.63 -0.17
CA PHE A 42 8.69 2.71 -1.58
C PHE A 42 9.91 3.62 -1.78
N ASN A 43 10.81 3.65 -0.79
CA ASN A 43 11.99 4.54 -0.73
C ASN A 43 11.63 6.03 -0.85
N THR A 44 10.47 6.44 -0.37
CA THR A 44 9.99 7.83 -0.34
C THR A 44 9.15 8.08 0.90
N VAL A 45 8.73 9.33 1.08
CA VAL A 45 7.80 9.73 2.13
C VAL A 45 6.38 9.71 1.57
N VAL A 46 5.51 8.91 2.17
CA VAL A 46 4.10 8.79 1.81
C VAL A 46 3.27 9.55 2.83
N THR A 47 2.40 10.45 2.38
CA THR A 47 1.46 11.18 3.24
C THR A 47 0.03 10.91 2.78
N LEU A 48 -0.80 10.44 3.71
CA LEU A 48 -2.23 10.22 3.50
C LEU A 48 -3.03 11.17 4.38
N THR A 49 -3.99 11.86 3.79
CA THR A 49 -4.88 12.78 4.50
C THR A 49 -6.33 12.46 4.16
N ILE A 50 -7.15 12.21 5.17
CA ILE A 50 -8.61 12.14 5.06
C ILE A 50 -9.17 13.44 5.56
N ASN A 51 -9.88 14.17 4.72
CA ASN A 51 -10.53 15.43 5.07
C ASN A 51 -11.99 15.22 5.51
N SER A 52 -12.60 14.13 5.06
CA SER A 52 -14.01 13.84 5.38
C SER A 52 -14.29 12.34 5.15
N CYS A 53 -14.95 11.73 6.12
CA CYS A 53 -15.44 10.36 6.08
C CYS A 53 -16.88 10.31 6.60
N SER A 54 -17.75 9.56 5.93
CA SER A 54 -19.16 9.34 6.30
C SER A 54 -19.46 7.89 6.72
N GLY A 55 -18.43 7.01 6.73
CA GLY A 55 -18.55 5.63 7.18
C GLY A 55 -18.53 5.49 8.70
N ASP A 56 -18.71 4.26 9.16
CA ASP A 56 -18.71 3.91 10.60
C ASP A 56 -17.28 3.77 11.16
N GLU A 57 -16.28 3.56 10.28
CA GLU A 57 -14.88 3.41 10.64
C GLU A 57 -14.21 4.77 10.88
N SER A 58 -13.28 4.85 11.82
CA SER A 58 -12.57 6.10 12.07
C SER A 58 -11.57 6.42 10.97
N ALA A 59 -11.36 7.71 10.67
CA ALA A 59 -10.37 8.13 9.68
C ALA A 59 -8.95 7.66 10.02
N ASP A 60 -8.62 7.56 11.32
CA ASP A 60 -7.31 7.06 11.79
C ASP A 60 -7.14 5.57 11.48
N ASP A 61 -8.18 4.75 11.71
CA ASP A 61 -8.14 3.31 11.40
C ASP A 61 -8.01 3.09 9.89
N ILE A 62 -8.79 3.82 9.08
CA ILE A 62 -8.71 3.77 7.61
C ILE A 62 -7.29 4.10 7.12
N ILE A 63 -6.66 5.15 7.66
CA ILE A 63 -5.27 5.52 7.30
C ILE A 63 -4.28 4.41 7.68
N ASN A 64 -4.42 3.82 8.86
CA ASN A 64 -3.56 2.73 9.30
C ASN A 64 -3.66 1.51 8.37
N GLU A 65 -4.87 1.13 7.95
CA GLU A 65 -5.07 0.06 6.98
C GLU A 65 -4.48 0.42 5.60
N CYS A 66 -4.61 1.66 5.15
CA CYS A 66 -3.96 2.14 3.92
C CYS A 66 -2.44 2.01 3.97
N PHE A 67 -1.80 2.33 5.10
CA PHE A 67 -0.36 2.08 5.26
C PHE A 67 -0.03 0.58 5.33
N GLY A 68 -0.93 -0.24 5.91
CA GLY A 68 -0.85 -1.69 5.82
C GLY A 68 -0.78 -2.19 4.37
N LEU A 69 -1.63 -1.64 3.49
CA LEU A 69 -1.59 -1.90 2.05
C LEU A 69 -0.25 -1.47 1.42
N CYS A 70 0.23 -0.25 1.73
CA CYS A 70 1.54 0.23 1.23
C CYS A 70 2.67 -0.75 1.57
N TYR A 71 2.78 -1.17 2.82
CA TYR A 71 3.83 -2.10 3.26
C TYR A 71 3.70 -3.49 2.62
N ASN A 72 2.47 -3.97 2.43
CA ASN A 72 2.24 -5.26 1.79
C ASN A 72 2.64 -5.22 0.32
N TYR A 73 2.27 -4.17 -0.41
CA TYR A 73 2.65 -4.02 -1.82
C TYR A 73 4.16 -3.78 -1.98
N GLU A 74 4.79 -3.00 -1.10
CA GLU A 74 6.24 -2.83 -1.12
C GLU A 74 6.99 -4.15 -0.95
N LYS A 75 6.50 -5.05 -0.09
CA LYS A 75 7.08 -6.39 0.06
C LYS A 75 7.00 -7.23 -1.21
N LEU A 76 5.98 -7.05 -2.04
CA LEU A 76 5.78 -7.81 -3.27
C LEU A 76 6.52 -7.19 -4.46
N PHE A 77 6.51 -5.86 -4.58
CA PHE A 77 6.97 -5.14 -5.76
C PHE A 77 8.43 -4.70 -5.73
N SER A 78 9.10 -4.81 -4.59
CA SER A 78 10.48 -4.36 -4.45
C SER A 78 11.45 -5.27 -5.17
N ARG A 79 12.29 -4.73 -6.06
CA ARG A 79 13.39 -5.48 -6.68
C ARG A 79 14.59 -5.71 -5.75
N THR A 80 14.62 -5.07 -4.58
CA THR A 80 15.75 -5.12 -3.64
C THR A 80 15.46 -5.91 -2.37
N LYS A 81 14.23 -6.40 -2.18
CA LYS A 81 13.87 -7.29 -1.06
C LYS A 81 13.89 -8.73 -1.57
N ASP A 82 14.81 -9.55 -1.08
CA ASP A 82 15.03 -10.94 -1.54
C ASP A 82 13.76 -11.81 -1.50
N SER A 83 12.85 -11.53 -0.57
CA SER A 83 11.60 -12.28 -0.39
C SER A 83 10.44 -11.78 -1.27
N SER A 84 10.67 -10.81 -2.15
CA SER A 84 9.63 -10.26 -3.02
C SER A 84 9.40 -11.12 -4.26
N ASP A 85 8.19 -11.06 -4.82
CA ASP A 85 7.86 -11.72 -6.08
C ASP A 85 8.71 -11.17 -7.24
N VAL A 86 8.96 -9.85 -7.26
CA VAL A 86 9.84 -9.22 -8.26
C VAL A 86 11.28 -9.74 -8.17
N SER A 87 11.83 -9.91 -6.97
CA SER A 87 13.16 -10.54 -6.82
C SER A 87 13.16 -11.99 -7.26
N ALA A 88 12.09 -12.75 -7.01
CA ALA A 88 11.97 -14.13 -7.50
C ALA A 88 11.99 -14.16 -9.04
N ILE A 89 11.22 -13.28 -9.71
CA ILE A 89 11.25 -13.14 -11.18
C ILE A 89 12.66 -12.79 -11.66
N ASN A 90 13.29 -11.79 -11.06
CA ASN A 90 14.61 -11.29 -11.47
C ASN A 90 15.75 -12.31 -11.27
N ASN A 91 15.56 -13.29 -10.42
CA ASN A 91 16.54 -14.37 -10.15
C ASN A 91 16.14 -15.71 -10.80
N SER A 92 15.10 -15.74 -11.62
CA SER A 92 14.57 -16.96 -12.23
C SER A 92 15.45 -17.52 -13.36
N ASN A 93 16.36 -16.72 -13.93
CA ASN A 93 17.15 -17.07 -15.11
C ASN A 93 16.27 -17.55 -16.29
N GLY A 94 15.16 -16.84 -16.53
CA GLY A 94 14.22 -17.16 -17.61
C GLY A 94 13.23 -18.28 -17.29
N GLN A 95 13.24 -18.84 -16.10
CA GLN A 95 12.27 -19.87 -15.71
C GLN A 95 10.95 -19.23 -15.28
N PRO A 96 9.80 -19.91 -15.51
CA PRO A 96 8.49 -19.46 -15.03
C PRO A 96 8.47 -19.33 -13.50
N VAL A 97 7.88 -18.24 -13.01
CA VAL A 97 7.72 -17.96 -11.57
C VAL A 97 6.24 -17.74 -11.26
N GLU A 98 5.72 -18.49 -10.30
CA GLU A 98 4.39 -18.23 -9.73
C GLU A 98 4.47 -17.06 -8.76
N VAL A 99 3.65 -16.04 -8.98
CA VAL A 99 3.60 -14.79 -8.19
C VAL A 99 2.21 -14.57 -7.59
N LYS A 100 2.09 -13.59 -6.71
CA LYS A 100 0.75 -13.17 -6.25
C LYS A 100 -0.04 -12.56 -7.42
N PRO A 101 -1.37 -12.82 -7.50
CA PRO A 101 -2.20 -12.29 -8.59
C PRO A 101 -2.05 -10.78 -8.81
N VAL A 102 -1.90 -10.01 -7.75
CA VAL A 102 -1.70 -8.55 -7.82
C VAL A 102 -0.36 -8.15 -8.46
N VAL A 103 0.66 -9.01 -8.40
CA VAL A 103 1.94 -8.77 -9.09
C VAL A 103 1.78 -9.02 -10.57
N ALA A 104 1.09 -10.11 -10.95
CA ALA A 104 0.74 -10.40 -12.34
C ALA A 104 -0.09 -9.25 -12.94
N GLU A 105 -1.15 -8.80 -12.24
CA GLU A 105 -1.98 -7.63 -12.63
C GLU A 105 -1.10 -6.40 -12.93
N LEU A 106 -0.19 -6.04 -12.03
CA LEU A 106 0.68 -4.87 -12.21
C LEU A 106 1.66 -5.03 -13.38
N ILE A 107 2.13 -6.26 -13.63
CA ILE A 107 3.01 -6.54 -14.79
C ILE A 107 2.20 -6.46 -16.10
N GLU A 108 0.97 -6.95 -16.15
CA GLU A 108 0.08 -6.81 -17.31
C GLU A 108 -0.23 -5.33 -17.59
N ASP A 109 -0.56 -4.55 -16.57
CA ASP A 109 -0.72 -3.09 -16.69
C ASP A 109 0.57 -2.44 -17.23
N SER A 110 1.74 -2.91 -16.78
CA SER A 110 3.03 -2.39 -17.23
C SER A 110 3.28 -2.68 -18.72
N ILE A 111 2.95 -3.88 -19.18
CA ILE A 111 3.03 -4.26 -20.62
C ILE A 111 2.11 -3.36 -21.42
N TYR A 112 0.87 -3.16 -20.98
CA TYR A 112 -0.08 -2.25 -21.63
C TYR A 112 0.48 -0.82 -21.79
N TYR A 113 1.08 -0.25 -20.75
CA TYR A 113 1.67 1.09 -20.83
C TYR A 113 2.96 1.10 -21.66
N SER A 114 3.72 0.01 -21.70
CA SER A 114 4.87 -0.14 -22.60
C SER A 114 4.43 -0.10 -24.07
N GLU A 115 3.38 -0.83 -24.41
CA GLU A 115 2.76 -0.80 -25.75
C GLU A 115 2.24 0.60 -26.10
N LEU A 116 1.45 1.20 -25.20
CA LEU A 116 0.86 2.52 -25.39
C LEU A 116 1.90 3.62 -25.63
N SER A 117 3.07 3.50 -24.97
CA SER A 117 4.18 4.46 -25.10
C SER A 117 5.16 4.13 -26.25
N ASN A 118 4.90 3.05 -27.02
CA ASN A 118 5.82 2.51 -28.02
C ASN A 118 7.22 2.21 -27.44
N GLY A 119 7.27 1.60 -26.24
CA GLY A 119 8.49 1.21 -25.54
C GLY A 119 9.22 2.37 -24.84
N ALA A 120 8.65 3.60 -24.80
CA ALA A 120 9.26 4.68 -24.03
C ALA A 120 9.19 4.47 -22.51
N PHE A 121 8.17 3.74 -22.04
CA PHE A 121 8.09 3.15 -20.73
C PHE A 121 8.36 1.65 -20.88
N ASP A 122 9.30 1.11 -20.09
CA ASP A 122 9.63 -0.32 -20.11
C ASP A 122 10.11 -0.77 -18.72
N ILE A 123 9.39 -1.70 -18.12
CA ILE A 123 9.74 -2.22 -16.78
C ILE A 123 10.95 -3.15 -16.81
N THR A 124 11.39 -3.62 -17.97
CA THR A 124 12.63 -4.44 -18.07
C THR A 124 13.90 -3.60 -17.95
N ILE A 125 13.77 -2.31 -17.61
CA ILE A 125 14.85 -1.33 -17.42
C ILE A 125 15.82 -1.68 -16.26
N ALA A 126 15.52 -2.67 -15.43
CA ALA A 126 16.28 -2.95 -14.22
C ALA A 126 17.79 -3.23 -14.46
N PRO A 127 18.26 -3.87 -15.55
CA PRO A 127 19.69 -4.01 -15.83
C PRO A 127 20.40 -2.64 -15.84
N LEU A 128 19.78 -1.63 -16.45
CA LEU A 128 20.33 -0.26 -16.45
C LEU A 128 20.22 0.40 -15.06
N SER A 129 19.09 0.28 -14.37
CA SER A 129 18.93 0.84 -13.03
C SER A 129 19.98 0.29 -12.05
N ILE A 130 20.31 -1.00 -12.16
CA ILE A 130 21.33 -1.68 -11.35
C ILE A 130 22.72 -1.16 -11.74
N LEU A 131 23.00 -1.05 -13.03
CA LEU A 131 24.30 -0.61 -13.56
C LEU A 131 24.64 0.81 -13.11
N TRP A 132 23.69 1.74 -13.19
CA TRP A 132 23.87 3.13 -12.73
C TRP A 132 23.95 3.28 -11.21
N ASN A 133 23.32 2.39 -10.46
CA ASN A 133 23.35 2.33 -9.00
C ASN A 133 23.13 3.70 -8.31
N ILE A 134 22.22 4.54 -8.86
CA ILE A 134 22.06 5.95 -8.44
C ILE A 134 21.70 6.07 -6.97
N THR A 135 20.94 5.12 -6.42
CA THR A 135 20.49 5.09 -5.01
C THR A 135 21.36 4.25 -4.09
N GLY A 136 22.45 3.66 -4.64
CA GLY A 136 23.38 2.84 -3.87
C GLY A 136 24.55 3.64 -3.29
N ASP A 137 25.40 2.95 -2.53
CA ASP A 137 26.52 3.58 -1.81
C ASP A 137 27.63 4.14 -2.74
N ASN A 138 27.75 3.61 -3.96
CA ASN A 138 28.79 3.99 -4.91
C ASN A 138 28.22 4.19 -6.32
N PRO A 139 27.44 5.25 -6.56
CA PRO A 139 26.94 5.56 -7.91
C PRO A 139 28.11 5.95 -8.83
N SER A 140 28.10 5.45 -10.06
CA SER A 140 29.11 5.78 -11.06
C SER A 140 28.48 5.90 -12.44
N VAL A 141 29.14 6.66 -13.32
CA VAL A 141 28.75 6.68 -14.74
C VAL A 141 29.32 5.46 -15.42
N PRO A 142 28.47 4.54 -15.94
CA PRO A 142 28.94 3.32 -16.59
C PRO A 142 29.67 3.61 -17.92
N SER A 143 30.44 2.65 -18.41
CA SER A 143 31.02 2.73 -19.73
C SER A 143 29.95 2.59 -20.83
N SER A 144 30.24 3.08 -22.04
CA SER A 144 29.34 2.93 -23.19
C SER A 144 29.06 1.46 -23.53
N ASP A 145 30.06 0.61 -23.35
CA ASP A 145 29.94 -0.82 -23.64
C ASP A 145 29.02 -1.52 -22.61
N ASP A 146 29.15 -1.18 -21.32
CA ASP A 146 28.28 -1.71 -20.27
C ASP A 146 26.82 -1.24 -20.48
N ILE A 147 26.62 0.04 -20.86
CA ILE A 147 25.30 0.57 -21.18
C ILE A 147 24.69 -0.18 -22.37
N THR A 148 25.48 -0.41 -23.44
CA THR A 148 25.02 -1.11 -24.63
C THR A 148 24.64 -2.55 -24.31
N ASN A 149 25.45 -3.22 -23.48
CA ASN A 149 25.14 -4.58 -23.02
C ASN A 149 23.85 -4.61 -22.20
N ALA A 150 23.72 -3.74 -21.18
CA ALA A 150 22.52 -3.69 -20.36
C ALA A 150 21.24 -3.37 -21.16
N LEU A 151 21.34 -2.48 -22.16
CA LEU A 151 20.24 -2.16 -23.07
C LEU A 151 19.78 -3.34 -23.92
N SER A 152 20.68 -4.29 -24.26
CA SER A 152 20.29 -5.45 -25.06
C SER A 152 19.31 -6.39 -24.35
N HIS A 153 19.17 -6.26 -23.02
CA HIS A 153 18.26 -7.03 -22.18
C HIS A 153 16.98 -6.24 -21.83
N VAL A 154 16.79 -5.04 -22.39
CA VAL A 154 15.61 -4.21 -22.17
C VAL A 154 14.64 -4.39 -23.34
N ASN A 155 13.58 -5.15 -23.14
CA ASN A 155 12.49 -5.35 -24.08
C ASN A 155 11.28 -5.96 -23.37
N TYR A 156 10.23 -5.18 -23.17
CA TYR A 156 8.99 -5.63 -22.52
C TYR A 156 8.28 -6.78 -23.28
N GLU A 157 8.52 -6.93 -24.58
CA GLU A 157 7.96 -8.03 -25.38
C GLU A 157 8.50 -9.40 -24.95
N ASN A 158 9.58 -9.44 -24.19
CA ASN A 158 10.13 -10.66 -23.60
C ASN A 158 9.42 -11.10 -22.31
N ILE A 159 8.45 -10.33 -21.83
CA ILE A 159 7.63 -10.69 -20.66
C ILE A 159 6.41 -11.47 -21.13
N SER A 160 6.18 -12.62 -20.52
CA SER A 160 4.91 -13.33 -20.66
C SER A 160 4.24 -13.54 -19.30
N VAL A 161 2.95 -13.28 -19.25
CA VAL A 161 2.10 -13.54 -18.07
C VAL A 161 1.03 -14.54 -18.48
N ASN A 162 0.89 -15.61 -17.69
CA ASN A 162 -0.14 -16.62 -17.88
C ASN A 162 -0.77 -16.90 -16.51
N ASP A 163 -1.98 -16.40 -16.27
CA ASP A 163 -2.62 -16.31 -14.95
C ASP A 163 -1.70 -15.61 -13.93
N SER A 164 -1.15 -16.35 -12.97
CA SER A 164 -0.21 -15.84 -11.98
C SER A 164 1.23 -16.30 -12.22
N THR A 165 1.55 -16.77 -13.41
CA THR A 165 2.90 -17.21 -13.77
C THR A 165 3.54 -16.21 -14.71
N VAL A 166 4.70 -15.67 -14.30
CA VAL A 166 5.49 -14.69 -15.05
C VAL A 166 6.77 -15.35 -15.57
N THR A 167 7.11 -15.09 -16.83
CA THR A 167 8.35 -15.57 -17.44
C THR A 167 9.03 -14.43 -18.19
N LEU A 168 10.33 -14.26 -18.00
CA LEU A 168 11.19 -13.42 -18.83
C LEU A 168 11.89 -14.32 -19.86
N ALA A 169 11.62 -14.14 -21.15
CA ALA A 169 12.23 -14.99 -22.19
C ALA A 169 13.75 -14.81 -22.29
N ASP A 170 14.26 -13.63 -21.95
CA ASP A 170 15.69 -13.37 -21.80
C ASP A 170 16.14 -13.68 -20.36
N PRO A 171 17.07 -14.63 -20.14
CA PRO A 171 17.54 -14.98 -18.79
C PRO A 171 18.28 -13.87 -18.05
N GLU A 172 18.80 -12.87 -18.77
CA GLU A 172 19.51 -11.71 -18.20
C GLU A 172 18.58 -10.49 -18.00
N ALA A 173 17.37 -10.52 -18.56
CA ALA A 173 16.39 -9.48 -18.32
C ALA A 173 15.97 -9.43 -16.83
N LYS A 174 15.71 -8.24 -16.35
CA LYS A 174 15.22 -7.98 -14.99
C LYS A 174 14.21 -6.86 -15.04
N ILE A 175 13.19 -6.95 -14.17
CA ILE A 175 12.14 -5.94 -14.08
C ILE A 175 12.31 -5.01 -12.88
N ASP A 176 11.87 -3.77 -13.04
CA ASP A 176 11.75 -2.75 -11.99
C ASP A 176 10.39 -2.07 -12.11
N LEU A 177 9.55 -2.24 -11.10
CA LEU A 177 8.19 -1.68 -11.06
C LEU A 177 8.13 -0.28 -10.47
N GLY A 178 9.27 0.33 -10.11
CA GLY A 178 9.33 1.64 -9.44
C GLY A 178 8.64 2.78 -10.20
N GLY A 179 8.60 2.69 -11.53
CA GLY A 179 7.96 3.70 -12.39
C GLY A 179 6.42 3.65 -12.39
N ILE A 180 5.80 2.55 -11.95
CA ILE A 180 4.34 2.35 -12.01
C ILE A 180 3.73 1.97 -10.65
N ALA A 181 4.47 1.30 -9.78
CA ALA A 181 3.94 0.73 -8.54
C ALA A 181 3.26 1.76 -7.64
N LYS A 182 3.79 2.99 -7.52
CA LYS A 182 3.19 4.01 -6.67
C LYS A 182 1.82 4.45 -7.17
N GLY A 183 1.65 4.65 -8.47
CA GLY A 183 0.36 4.96 -9.08
C GLY A 183 -0.67 3.84 -8.86
N PHE A 184 -0.27 2.61 -9.10
CA PHE A 184 -1.10 1.43 -8.85
C PHE A 184 -1.54 1.33 -7.38
N VAL A 185 -0.61 1.51 -6.44
CA VAL A 185 -0.92 1.49 -4.99
C VAL A 185 -1.84 2.65 -4.60
N ALA A 186 -1.65 3.83 -5.18
CA ALA A 186 -2.57 4.98 -4.96
C ALA A 186 -4.00 4.64 -5.37
N ASP A 187 -4.19 3.93 -6.49
CA ASP A 187 -5.53 3.50 -6.94
C ASP A 187 -6.14 2.43 -6.02
N LYS A 188 -5.34 1.49 -5.51
CA LYS A 188 -5.81 0.50 -4.50
C LYS A 188 -6.20 1.18 -3.18
N ILE A 189 -5.39 2.14 -2.69
CA ILE A 189 -5.71 2.95 -1.50
C ILE A 189 -7.00 3.76 -1.73
N LYS A 190 -7.11 4.45 -2.86
CA LYS A 190 -8.32 5.20 -3.23
C LYS A 190 -9.55 4.30 -3.23
N SER A 191 -9.45 3.12 -3.82
CA SER A 191 -10.55 2.17 -3.86
C SER A 191 -10.99 1.72 -2.46
N TYR A 192 -10.03 1.43 -1.58
CA TYR A 192 -10.30 1.10 -0.18
C TYR A 192 -10.95 2.26 0.56
N MET A 193 -10.40 3.49 0.45
CA MET A 193 -10.96 4.69 1.07
C MET A 193 -12.41 4.96 0.63
N VAL A 194 -12.73 4.79 -0.65
CA VAL A 194 -14.09 4.94 -1.18
C VAL A 194 -15.03 3.88 -0.58
N GLN A 195 -14.60 2.63 -0.48
CA GLN A 195 -15.40 1.53 0.09
C GLN A 195 -15.69 1.74 1.58
N THR A 196 -14.80 2.39 2.32
CA THR A 196 -14.94 2.69 3.75
C THR A 196 -15.66 4.02 4.03
N GLY A 197 -16.17 4.69 2.98
CA GLY A 197 -16.98 5.90 3.11
C GLY A 197 -16.20 7.21 3.17
N VAL A 198 -14.93 7.21 2.79
CA VAL A 198 -14.15 8.45 2.63
C VAL A 198 -14.69 9.24 1.44
N THR A 199 -15.02 10.51 1.67
CA THR A 199 -15.59 11.41 0.65
C THR A 199 -14.61 12.46 0.17
N SER A 200 -13.55 12.74 0.95
CA SER A 200 -12.47 13.66 0.57
C SER A 200 -11.14 13.22 1.19
N ALA A 201 -10.14 13.01 0.35
CA ALA A 201 -8.80 12.63 0.78
C ALA A 201 -7.73 13.18 -0.16
N ILE A 202 -6.47 13.19 0.33
CA ILE A 202 -5.26 13.43 -0.45
C ILE A 202 -4.35 12.22 -0.25
N ILE A 203 -3.89 11.62 -1.35
CA ILE A 203 -2.94 10.51 -1.40
C ILE A 203 -1.67 11.04 -2.08
N ASN A 204 -0.57 11.10 -1.34
CA ASN A 204 0.72 11.56 -1.83
C ASN A 204 1.77 10.46 -1.59
N LEU A 205 2.23 9.82 -2.71
CA LEU A 205 3.20 8.72 -2.74
C LEU A 205 4.48 9.11 -3.49
#